data_e360a5fa9c39d04f0d3fca0afcc14c30
#
_entry.id   e360a5fa9c39d04f0d3fca0afcc14c30
#
_cell.length_a   1.000
_cell.length_b   1.000
_cell.length_c   1.000
_cell.angle_alpha   90.00
_cell.angle_beta   90.00
_cell.angle_gamma   90.00
#
_symmetry.space_group_name_H-M   'P 1'
#
loop_
_entity.id
_entity.type
_entity.pdbx_description
1 polymer ?
#
loop_
_entity_poly.entity_id
_entity_poly.type
_entity_poly.pdbx_seq_one_letter_code
_entity_poly.pdbx_strand_id
1 'polypeptide(L)'
;AQRSQYEETWDEIEVAVALVKAEGFDHAEVDGQSIYTARISFAKEREPLYKQAKDTAHAALALQTSFHYEGYNFDSTPEAEFLDWTLGLLQSHPHQIEGLWFTGGLTDAGKTDLRAEYLGDDGRWHTYTPDFVLRRADGKHLVVEVKSDKLSPDIHADMARHAAGEPPQTQEGRKAVALKRWEDLNPERLRYHVMFADTALHDEGKKTVRDFILG
;
A
#
# COMPACT_ATOMS: atom_id res chain seq x y z
N ALA A 1 18.31 -6.24 18.17
CA ALA A 1 17.01 -5.77 18.68
C ALA A 1 16.11 -5.23 17.54
N GLN A 2 16.63 -4.37 16.64
CA GLN A 2 15.83 -3.86 15.51
C GLN A 2 15.46 -4.94 14.47
N ARG A 3 16.33 -5.91 14.23
CA ARG A 3 16.09 -6.96 13.23
C ARG A 3 14.93 -7.89 13.60
N SER A 4 14.78 -8.25 14.88
CA SER A 4 13.66 -9.08 15.33
C SER A 4 12.31 -8.35 15.23
N GLN A 5 12.29 -7.04 15.46
CA GLN A 5 11.08 -6.24 15.36
C GLN A 5 10.52 -6.18 13.93
N TYR A 6 11.40 -6.20 12.92
CA TYR A 6 10.99 -6.20 11.52
C TYR A 6 10.65 -7.61 11.01
N GLU A 7 11.23 -8.67 11.54
CA GLU A 7 10.89 -10.05 11.20
C GLU A 7 9.49 -10.43 11.72
N GLU A 8 9.10 -9.95 12.88
CA GLU A 8 7.76 -10.15 13.45
C GLU A 8 6.67 -9.42 12.65
N THR A 9 6.99 -8.26 12.05
CA THR A 9 6.02 -7.41 11.33
C THR A 9 5.40 -8.12 10.12
N TRP A 10 6.08 -9.07 9.48
CA TRP A 10 5.59 -9.73 8.25
C TRP A 10 4.47 -10.72 8.49
N ASP A 11 4.53 -11.46 9.56
CA ASP A 11 3.46 -12.38 9.94
C ASP A 11 2.24 -11.59 10.45
N GLU A 12 2.44 -10.32 10.81
CA GLU A 12 1.43 -9.41 11.35
C GLU A 12 0.75 -8.50 10.31
N ILE A 13 1.27 -8.36 9.08
CA ILE A 13 0.64 -7.48 8.07
C ILE A 13 -0.82 -7.87 7.81
N GLU A 14 -1.12 -9.14 7.69
CA GLU A 14 -2.49 -9.60 7.51
C GLU A 14 -3.33 -9.37 8.76
N VAL A 15 -2.73 -9.55 9.93
CA VAL A 15 -3.35 -9.27 11.22
C VAL A 15 -3.56 -7.77 11.39
N ALA A 16 -2.57 -6.93 11.00
CA ALA A 16 -2.69 -5.48 11.06
C ALA A 16 -3.81 -4.94 10.16
N VAL A 17 -3.93 -5.44 8.93
CA VAL A 17 -5.06 -5.10 8.04
C VAL A 17 -6.39 -5.57 8.61
N ALA A 18 -6.44 -6.73 9.26
CA ALA A 18 -7.63 -7.21 9.94
C ALA A 18 -7.96 -6.40 11.21
N LEU A 19 -6.95 -6.00 11.99
CA LEU A 19 -7.11 -5.17 13.19
C LEU A 19 -7.60 -3.75 12.88
N VAL A 20 -7.14 -3.14 11.81
CA VAL A 20 -7.68 -1.86 11.32
C VAL A 20 -9.18 -1.97 11.07
N LYS A 21 -9.67 -3.10 10.54
CA LYS A 21 -11.10 -3.35 10.41
C LYS A 21 -11.80 -3.41 11.77
N ALA A 22 -11.17 -3.96 12.78
CA ALA A 22 -11.77 -4.11 14.10
C ALA A 22 -11.83 -2.80 14.89
N GLU A 23 -10.78 -1.98 14.85
CA GLU A 23 -10.68 -0.78 15.68
C GLU A 23 -11.40 0.45 15.12
N GLY A 24 -11.55 0.54 13.81
CA GLY A 24 -12.20 1.67 13.14
C GLY A 24 -13.67 1.46 12.80
N PHE A 25 -14.27 0.31 13.14
CA PHE A 25 -15.59 -0.09 12.67
C PHE A 25 -16.50 -0.60 13.81
N ASP A 26 -17.80 -0.37 13.68
CA ASP A 26 -18.80 -1.04 14.49
C ASP A 26 -18.80 -2.55 14.16
N HIS A 27 -18.82 -3.39 15.18
CA HIS A 27 -18.79 -4.84 15.02
C HIS A 27 -20.13 -5.45 15.43
N ALA A 28 -20.64 -6.36 14.61
CA ALA A 28 -21.81 -7.17 14.91
C ALA A 28 -21.61 -8.63 14.45
N GLU A 29 -22.17 -9.57 15.20
CA GLU A 29 -22.30 -10.95 14.78
C GLU A 29 -23.68 -11.18 14.16
N VAL A 30 -23.71 -11.62 12.89
CA VAL A 30 -24.94 -11.91 12.16
C VAL A 30 -24.79 -13.28 11.51
N ASP A 31 -25.68 -14.21 11.85
CA ASP A 31 -25.69 -15.58 11.34
C ASP A 31 -24.34 -16.32 11.46
N GLY A 32 -23.60 -16.05 12.55
CA GLY A 32 -22.29 -16.64 12.82
C GLY A 32 -21.14 -16.03 12.01
N GLN A 33 -21.37 -14.88 11.37
CA GLN A 33 -20.36 -14.11 10.68
C GLN A 33 -20.09 -12.80 11.40
N SER A 34 -18.82 -12.45 11.59
CA SER A 34 -18.42 -11.15 12.10
C SER A 34 -18.55 -10.10 11.01
N ILE A 35 -19.41 -9.12 11.23
CA ILE A 35 -19.62 -7.99 10.32
C ILE A 35 -19.05 -6.74 10.94
N TYR A 36 -18.17 -6.06 10.21
CA TYR A 36 -17.58 -4.80 10.58
C TYR A 36 -18.15 -3.70 9.71
N THR A 37 -18.69 -2.65 10.32
CA THR A 37 -19.35 -1.55 9.61
C THR A 37 -18.65 -0.23 9.95
N ALA A 38 -18.26 0.53 8.93
CA ALA A 38 -17.79 1.90 9.07
C ALA A 38 -18.69 2.86 8.29
N ARG A 39 -18.88 4.05 8.85
CA ARG A 39 -19.52 5.14 8.11
C ARG A 39 -18.45 6.02 7.51
N ILE A 40 -18.40 6.07 6.18
CA ILE A 40 -17.51 6.94 5.43
C ILE A 40 -18.28 8.21 5.06
N SER A 41 -17.68 9.36 5.35
CA SER A 41 -18.17 10.67 4.89
C SER A 41 -17.04 11.38 4.17
N PHE A 42 -17.29 11.82 2.96
CA PHE A 42 -16.34 12.58 2.15
C PHE A 42 -17.03 13.73 1.42
N ALA A 43 -16.25 14.74 1.04
CA ALA A 43 -16.75 15.86 0.26
C ALA A 43 -17.26 15.39 -1.11
N LYS A 44 -18.29 16.04 -1.63
CA LYS A 44 -18.92 15.65 -2.91
C LYS A 44 -17.93 15.57 -4.06
N GLU A 45 -16.92 16.42 -4.06
CA GLU A 45 -15.85 16.48 -5.06
C GLU A 45 -14.99 15.20 -5.04
N ARG A 46 -14.97 14.47 -3.93
CA ARG A 46 -14.23 13.21 -3.77
C ARG A 46 -15.07 11.96 -4.07
N GLU A 47 -16.38 12.12 -4.31
CA GLU A 47 -17.26 10.99 -4.65
C GLU A 47 -16.74 10.13 -5.81
N PRO A 48 -16.11 10.68 -6.88
CA PRO A 48 -15.53 9.87 -7.96
C PRO A 48 -14.36 8.98 -7.54
N LEU A 49 -13.73 9.29 -6.39
CA LEU A 49 -12.62 8.52 -5.82
C LEU A 49 -13.09 7.38 -4.91
N TYR A 50 -14.38 7.30 -4.60
CA TYR A 50 -14.96 6.15 -3.92
C TYR A 50 -15.31 5.07 -4.94
N LYS A 51 -14.78 3.87 -4.76
CA LYS A 51 -15.02 2.72 -5.64
C LYS A 51 -15.46 1.50 -4.82
N GLN A 52 -16.45 0.81 -5.32
CA GLN A 52 -16.79 -0.55 -4.89
C GLN A 52 -16.25 -1.56 -5.90
N ALA A 53 -16.16 -2.82 -5.51
CA ALA A 53 -15.67 -3.86 -6.44
C ALA A 53 -16.47 -3.90 -7.76
N LYS A 54 -17.78 -3.65 -7.70
CA LYS A 54 -18.68 -3.60 -8.88
C LYS A 54 -18.34 -2.47 -9.85
N ASP A 55 -17.64 -1.43 -9.40
CA ASP A 55 -17.25 -0.27 -10.20
C ASP A 55 -15.93 -0.51 -10.95
N THR A 56 -15.26 -1.62 -10.68
CA THR A 56 -14.04 -2.05 -11.38
C THR A 56 -14.38 -2.87 -12.62
N ALA A 57 -13.47 -2.87 -13.61
CA ALA A 57 -13.62 -3.70 -14.79
C ALA A 57 -13.58 -5.23 -14.51
N HIS A 58 -13.12 -5.63 -13.32
CA HIS A 58 -12.89 -7.02 -12.90
C HIS A 58 -13.56 -7.33 -11.57
N ALA A 59 -14.85 -7.01 -11.42
CA ALA A 59 -15.58 -7.02 -10.17
C ALA A 59 -15.46 -8.34 -9.36
N ALA A 60 -15.57 -9.50 -10.03
CA ALA A 60 -15.47 -10.80 -9.34
C ALA A 60 -14.07 -11.05 -8.77
N LEU A 61 -13.03 -10.74 -9.53
CA LEU A 61 -11.64 -10.83 -9.08
C LEU A 61 -11.37 -9.82 -7.96
N ALA A 62 -11.88 -8.61 -8.11
CA ALA A 62 -11.73 -7.55 -7.10
C ALA A 62 -12.32 -7.97 -5.75
N LEU A 63 -13.50 -8.60 -5.72
CA LEU A 63 -14.11 -9.13 -4.50
C LEU A 63 -13.30 -10.27 -3.88
N GLN A 64 -12.65 -11.07 -4.70
CA GLN A 64 -11.87 -12.21 -4.23
C GLN A 64 -10.50 -11.80 -3.67
N THR A 65 -9.84 -10.82 -4.28
CA THR A 65 -8.41 -10.54 -4.02
C THR A 65 -8.16 -9.18 -3.36
N SER A 66 -9.12 -8.24 -3.40
CA SER A 66 -8.91 -6.86 -2.99
C SER A 66 -9.95 -6.37 -1.99
N PHE A 67 -11.11 -5.95 -2.41
CA PHE A 67 -12.08 -5.22 -1.58
C PHE A 67 -12.42 -5.93 -0.26
N HIS A 68 -11.58 -5.72 0.73
CA HIS A 68 -11.76 -6.22 2.11
C HIS A 68 -12.80 -5.40 2.90
N TYR A 69 -13.25 -4.27 2.30
CA TYR A 69 -14.34 -3.43 2.73
C TYR A 69 -15.37 -3.33 1.61
N GLU A 70 -16.56 -2.81 1.91
CA GLU A 70 -17.60 -2.56 0.92
C GLU A 70 -17.12 -1.64 -0.22
N GLY A 71 -16.24 -0.70 0.09
CA GLY A 71 -15.62 0.19 -0.90
C GLY A 71 -14.32 0.80 -0.42
N TYR A 72 -13.51 1.24 -1.37
CA TYR A 72 -12.27 1.97 -1.15
C TYR A 72 -12.46 3.46 -1.43
N ASN A 73 -11.97 4.30 -0.54
CA ASN A 73 -11.93 5.74 -0.70
C ASN A 73 -10.50 6.17 -1.03
N PHE A 74 -10.19 6.26 -2.32
CA PHE A 74 -8.86 6.66 -2.79
C PHE A 74 -8.58 8.12 -2.50
N ASP A 75 -7.33 8.46 -2.27
CA ASP A 75 -6.89 9.83 -2.12
C ASP A 75 -6.67 10.54 -3.45
N SER A 76 -6.41 9.76 -4.50
CA SER A 76 -6.13 10.28 -5.83
C SER A 76 -6.64 9.37 -6.96
N THR A 77 -6.84 9.94 -8.15
CA THR A 77 -7.15 9.18 -9.37
C THR A 77 -6.05 8.16 -9.72
N PRO A 78 -4.75 8.48 -9.64
CA PRO A 78 -3.68 7.51 -9.91
C PRO A 78 -3.73 6.26 -9.01
N GLU A 79 -4.14 6.37 -7.76
CA GLU A 79 -4.31 5.20 -6.88
C GLU A 79 -5.45 4.29 -7.39
N ALA A 80 -6.60 4.87 -7.76
CA ALA A 80 -7.72 4.11 -8.34
C ALA A 80 -7.32 3.44 -9.66
N GLU A 81 -6.58 4.15 -10.52
CA GLU A 81 -6.06 3.63 -11.79
C GLU A 81 -5.03 2.51 -11.58
N PHE A 82 -4.18 2.62 -10.55
CA PHE A 82 -3.24 1.58 -10.18
C PHE A 82 -3.98 0.29 -9.78
N LEU A 83 -5.04 0.40 -8.97
CA LEU A 83 -5.87 -0.75 -8.61
C LEU A 83 -6.47 -1.40 -9.86
N ASP A 84 -7.14 -0.64 -10.72
CA ASP A 84 -7.80 -1.17 -11.92
C ASP A 84 -6.80 -1.83 -12.87
N TRP A 85 -5.63 -1.23 -13.07
CA TRP A 85 -4.56 -1.81 -13.87
C TRP A 85 -4.03 -3.13 -13.28
N THR A 86 -3.82 -3.15 -11.95
CA THR A 86 -3.32 -4.36 -11.27
C THR A 86 -4.34 -5.50 -11.37
N LEU A 87 -5.63 -5.22 -11.16
CA LEU A 87 -6.69 -6.21 -11.34
C LEU A 87 -6.74 -6.73 -12.79
N GLY A 88 -6.54 -5.87 -13.78
CA GLY A 88 -6.44 -6.27 -15.18
C GLY A 88 -5.27 -7.22 -15.46
N LEU A 89 -4.12 -7.00 -14.82
CA LEU A 89 -2.99 -7.90 -14.91
C LEU A 89 -3.29 -9.25 -14.23
N LEU A 90 -3.89 -9.23 -13.06
CA LEU A 90 -4.26 -10.43 -12.30
C LEU A 90 -5.35 -11.25 -13.01
N GLN A 91 -6.22 -10.65 -13.82
CA GLN A 91 -7.21 -11.38 -14.61
C GLN A 91 -6.55 -12.42 -15.54
N SER A 92 -5.36 -12.13 -16.03
CA SER A 92 -4.56 -13.07 -16.84
C SER A 92 -3.70 -14.02 -15.99
N HIS A 93 -3.52 -13.75 -14.70
CA HIS A 93 -2.64 -14.48 -13.79
C HIS A 93 -3.28 -14.65 -12.40
N PRO A 94 -4.48 -15.26 -12.31
CA PRO A 94 -5.32 -15.21 -11.10
C PRO A 94 -4.74 -15.92 -9.86
N HIS A 95 -3.72 -16.76 -10.04
CA HIS A 95 -3.12 -17.53 -8.93
C HIS A 95 -1.79 -16.99 -8.44
N GLN A 96 -1.33 -15.86 -8.97
CA GLN A 96 -0.03 -15.30 -8.61
C GLN A 96 -0.07 -14.46 -7.33
N ILE A 97 -1.22 -13.85 -7.04
CA ILE A 97 -1.42 -12.97 -5.89
C ILE A 97 -2.54 -13.53 -5.02
N GLU A 98 -2.26 -13.65 -3.73
CA GLU A 98 -3.24 -14.06 -2.70
C GLU A 98 -4.07 -12.87 -2.21
N GLY A 99 -3.51 -11.67 -2.20
CA GLY A 99 -4.19 -10.47 -1.75
C GLY A 99 -3.59 -9.18 -2.30
N LEU A 100 -4.46 -8.21 -2.49
CA LEU A 100 -4.13 -6.83 -2.88
C LEU A 100 -4.91 -5.89 -1.97
N TRP A 101 -4.23 -5.24 -1.03
CA TRP A 101 -4.82 -4.33 -0.05
C TRP A 101 -4.54 -2.89 -0.43
N PHE A 102 -5.61 -2.08 -0.47
CA PHE A 102 -5.48 -0.63 -0.41
C PHE A 102 -5.46 -0.21 1.07
N THR A 103 -4.40 0.41 1.50
CA THR A 103 -4.15 0.75 2.91
C THR A 103 -4.16 2.26 3.16
N GLY A 104 -4.14 3.09 2.10
CA GLY A 104 -4.03 4.54 2.21
C GLY A 104 -5.27 5.24 2.75
N GLY A 105 -6.43 5.06 2.13
CA GLY A 105 -7.58 5.96 2.31
C GLY A 105 -8.39 5.79 3.59
N LEU A 106 -8.40 4.63 4.23
CA LEU A 106 -9.16 4.35 5.47
C LEU A 106 -8.28 4.23 6.70
N THR A 107 -6.99 4.41 6.56
CA THR A 107 -6.04 4.22 7.65
C THR A 107 -5.64 5.56 8.26
N ASP A 108 -5.98 5.73 9.53
CA ASP A 108 -5.30 6.69 10.39
C ASP A 108 -4.01 6.02 10.88
N ALA A 109 -2.86 6.55 10.52
CA ALA A 109 -1.55 6.01 10.94
C ALA A 109 -1.39 5.91 12.48
N GLY A 110 -2.21 6.62 13.24
CA GLY A 110 -2.30 6.48 14.69
C GLY A 110 -3.13 5.29 15.16
N LYS A 111 -3.87 4.62 14.27
CA LYS A 111 -4.82 3.53 14.57
C LYS A 111 -4.54 2.25 13.81
N THR A 112 -3.45 2.17 13.07
CA THR A 112 -3.05 0.98 12.34
C THR A 112 -1.65 0.55 12.75
N ASP A 113 -1.42 -0.76 12.78
CA ASP A 113 -0.09 -1.34 12.99
C ASP A 113 0.74 -1.37 11.69
N LEU A 114 0.08 -1.31 10.53
CA LEU A 114 0.76 -1.16 9.23
C LEU A 114 1.16 0.30 9.03
N ARG A 115 2.31 0.66 9.57
CA ARG A 115 2.87 2.01 9.45
C ARG A 115 4.38 1.96 9.35
N ALA A 116 4.94 2.85 8.55
CA ALA A 116 6.36 3.12 8.54
C ALA A 116 6.66 4.33 9.44
N GLU A 117 7.76 4.27 10.16
CA GLU A 117 8.25 5.38 10.97
C GLU A 117 9.46 6.02 10.30
N TYR A 118 9.47 7.34 10.26
CA TYR A 118 10.59 8.11 9.73
C TYR A 118 10.88 9.32 10.61
N LEU A 119 12.15 9.73 10.64
CA LEU A 119 12.58 10.93 11.35
C LEU A 119 12.38 12.15 10.44
N GLY A 120 11.50 13.08 10.84
CA GLY A 120 11.25 14.32 10.12
C GLY A 120 12.41 15.30 10.19
N ASP A 121 12.32 16.39 9.44
CA ASP A 121 13.25 17.53 9.48
C ASP A 121 13.13 18.34 10.78
N ASP A 122 11.97 18.24 11.45
CA ASP A 122 11.71 18.79 12.78
C ASP A 122 12.37 18.00 13.92
N GLY A 123 13.12 16.93 13.60
CA GLY A 123 13.76 16.04 14.55
C GLY A 123 12.81 15.12 15.33
N ARG A 124 11.54 15.02 14.91
CA ARG A 124 10.54 14.15 15.54
C ARG A 124 10.29 12.90 14.68
N TRP A 125 9.86 11.85 15.35
CA TRP A 125 9.36 10.67 14.67
C TRP A 125 7.95 10.90 14.17
N HIS A 126 7.74 10.58 12.90
CA HIS A 126 6.46 10.60 12.20
C HIS A 126 6.12 9.21 11.70
N THR A 127 4.84 8.96 11.52
CA THR A 127 4.33 7.71 10.94
C THR A 127 3.62 7.99 9.63
N TYR A 128 3.66 7.04 8.70
CA TYR A 128 2.81 7.05 7.54
C TYR A 128 2.43 5.62 7.12
N THR A 129 1.32 5.50 6.41
CA THR A 129 0.84 4.24 5.84
C THR A 129 1.04 4.28 4.33
N PRO A 130 1.67 3.27 3.71
CA PRO A 130 1.78 3.18 2.25
C PRO A 130 0.41 2.96 1.60
N ASP A 131 0.29 3.19 0.29
CA ASP A 131 -1.00 3.13 -0.40
C ASP A 131 -1.47 1.70 -0.64
N PHE A 132 -0.57 0.78 -1.04
CA PHE A 132 -0.92 -0.60 -1.37
C PHE A 132 0.06 -1.61 -0.82
N VAL A 133 -0.48 -2.80 -0.51
CA VAL A 133 0.30 -4.01 -0.25
C VAL A 133 -0.23 -5.13 -1.14
N LEU A 134 0.68 -5.84 -1.82
CA LEU A 134 0.38 -7.05 -2.57
C LEU A 134 1.08 -8.23 -1.89
N ARG A 135 0.38 -9.34 -1.71
CA ARG A 135 0.97 -10.61 -1.29
C ARG A 135 0.94 -11.60 -2.43
N ARG A 136 2.10 -12.09 -2.79
CA ARG A 136 2.28 -13.13 -3.79
C ARG A 136 2.05 -14.53 -3.20
N ALA A 137 1.63 -15.48 -4.03
CA ALA A 137 1.34 -16.86 -3.61
C ALA A 137 2.53 -17.60 -2.97
N ASP A 138 3.77 -17.15 -3.22
CA ASP A 138 4.97 -17.67 -2.54
C ASP A 138 5.29 -16.98 -1.21
N GLY A 139 4.40 -16.12 -0.72
CA GLY A 139 4.54 -15.40 0.54
C GLY A 139 5.39 -14.13 0.48
N LYS A 140 5.81 -13.70 -0.70
CA LYS A 140 6.51 -12.41 -0.87
C LYS A 140 5.53 -11.25 -0.92
N HIS A 141 5.97 -10.10 -0.42
CA HIS A 141 5.17 -8.88 -0.39
C HIS A 141 5.78 -7.79 -1.25
N LEU A 142 4.93 -7.02 -1.91
CA LEU A 142 5.27 -5.76 -2.55
C LEU A 142 4.47 -4.63 -1.89
N VAL A 143 5.17 -3.67 -1.35
CA VAL A 143 4.59 -2.42 -0.87
C VAL A 143 4.73 -1.37 -1.96
N VAL A 144 3.61 -0.74 -2.33
CA VAL A 144 3.57 0.27 -3.38
C VAL A 144 3.07 1.59 -2.82
N GLU A 145 3.79 2.63 -3.14
CA GLU A 145 3.41 4.02 -2.91
C GLU A 145 3.15 4.69 -4.25
N VAL A 146 2.01 5.35 -4.43
CA VAL A 146 1.67 6.06 -5.67
C VAL A 146 1.93 7.55 -5.49
N LYS A 147 2.77 8.13 -6.32
CA LYS A 147 3.18 9.54 -6.22
C LYS A 147 3.05 10.27 -7.54
N SER A 148 2.86 11.57 -7.46
CA SER A 148 3.01 12.47 -8.61
C SER A 148 4.47 12.53 -9.05
N ASP A 149 4.69 12.59 -10.36
CA ASP A 149 6.00 12.70 -10.97
C ASP A 149 6.80 13.95 -10.51
N LYS A 150 6.12 14.97 -10.02
CA LYS A 150 6.78 16.16 -9.46
C LYS A 150 7.68 15.84 -8.28
N LEU A 151 7.38 14.74 -7.55
CA LEU A 151 8.15 14.28 -6.40
C LEU A 151 9.29 13.32 -6.79
N SER A 152 9.32 12.87 -8.05
CA SER A 152 10.27 11.89 -8.54
C SER A 152 11.74 12.32 -8.36
N PRO A 153 12.16 13.56 -8.71
CA PRO A 153 13.55 13.97 -8.54
C PRO A 153 14.03 13.90 -7.10
N ASP A 154 13.21 14.36 -6.16
CA ASP A 154 13.53 14.39 -4.73
C ASP A 154 13.63 12.99 -4.15
N ILE A 155 12.65 12.13 -4.47
CA ILE A 155 12.64 10.74 -4.00
C ILE A 155 13.83 9.96 -4.55
N HIS A 156 14.13 10.09 -5.85
CA HIS A 156 15.28 9.41 -6.46
C HIS A 156 16.61 9.91 -5.88
N ALA A 157 16.76 11.21 -5.67
CA ALA A 157 17.95 11.77 -5.05
C ALA A 157 18.17 11.23 -3.63
N ASP A 158 17.10 11.16 -2.83
CA ASP A 158 17.18 10.66 -1.47
C ASP A 158 17.37 9.13 -1.40
N MET A 159 16.83 8.37 -2.34
CA MET A 159 17.11 6.94 -2.48
C MET A 159 18.59 6.70 -2.86
N ALA A 160 19.15 7.53 -3.74
CA ALA A 160 20.58 7.47 -4.09
C ALA A 160 21.47 7.83 -2.88
N ARG A 161 21.09 8.84 -2.08
CA ARG A 161 21.77 9.18 -0.82
C ARG A 161 21.75 8.00 0.14
N HIS A 162 20.59 7.38 0.32
CA HIS A 162 20.45 6.20 1.17
C HIS A 162 21.41 5.08 0.74
N ALA A 163 21.48 4.79 -0.56
CA ALA A 163 22.42 3.80 -1.11
C ALA A 163 23.90 4.17 -0.88
N ALA A 164 24.21 5.47 -0.80
CA ALA A 164 25.54 5.98 -0.46
C ALA A 164 25.81 6.05 1.06
N GLY A 165 24.85 5.67 1.90
CA GLY A 165 24.94 5.76 3.37
C GLY A 165 24.69 7.18 3.92
N GLU A 166 24.16 8.08 3.10
CA GLU A 166 23.82 9.45 3.47
C GLU A 166 22.36 9.59 3.91
N PRO A 167 22.01 10.56 4.78
CA PRO A 167 20.62 10.78 5.19
C PRO A 167 19.79 11.42 4.07
N PRO A 168 18.49 11.06 3.99
CA PRO A 168 17.55 11.72 3.10
C PRO A 168 17.31 13.17 3.53
N GLN A 169 16.98 14.05 2.58
CA GLN A 169 16.82 15.48 2.82
C GLN A 169 15.36 15.95 2.76
N THR A 170 14.54 15.31 1.91
CA THR A 170 13.14 15.70 1.73
C THR A 170 12.20 14.84 2.59
N GLN A 171 10.99 15.33 2.87
CA GLN A 171 10.01 14.58 3.63
C GLN A 171 9.58 13.31 2.87
N GLU A 172 9.30 13.41 1.57
CA GLU A 172 8.88 12.26 0.77
C GLU A 172 10.03 11.25 0.59
N GLY A 173 11.26 11.73 0.43
CA GLY A 173 12.43 10.86 0.43
C GLY A 173 12.64 10.14 1.77
N ARG A 174 12.38 10.78 2.91
CA ARG A 174 12.43 10.13 4.24
C ARG A 174 11.45 8.98 4.36
N LYS A 175 10.21 9.16 3.88
CA LYS A 175 9.19 8.09 3.83
C LYS A 175 9.65 6.94 2.94
N ALA A 176 10.10 7.24 1.72
CA ALA A 176 10.58 6.24 0.77
C ALA A 176 11.78 5.45 1.33
N VAL A 177 12.74 6.14 1.95
CA VAL A 177 13.91 5.52 2.59
C VAL A 177 13.49 4.64 3.78
N ALA A 178 12.46 5.00 4.54
CA ALA A 178 11.98 4.18 5.64
C ALA A 178 11.49 2.81 5.15
N LEU A 179 10.66 2.77 4.09
CA LEU A 179 10.21 1.52 3.49
C LEU A 179 11.32 0.77 2.74
N LYS A 180 12.24 1.50 2.11
CA LYS A 180 13.42 0.87 1.50
C LYS A 180 14.30 0.15 2.53
N ARG A 181 14.41 0.67 3.74
CA ARG A 181 15.09 -0.02 4.85
C ARG A 181 14.39 -1.32 5.25
N TRP A 182 13.07 -1.38 5.20
CA TRP A 182 12.36 -2.65 5.41
C TRP A 182 12.71 -3.67 4.34
N GLU A 183 12.75 -3.27 3.07
CA GLU A 183 13.21 -4.14 1.99
C GLU A 183 14.66 -4.61 2.21
N ASP A 184 15.58 -3.68 2.53
CA ASP A 184 17.00 -4.00 2.73
C ASP A 184 17.23 -5.00 3.88
N LEU A 185 16.36 -4.96 4.91
CA LEU A 185 16.38 -5.90 6.04
C LEU A 185 15.70 -7.24 5.72
N ASN A 186 14.82 -7.28 4.71
CA ASN A 186 14.04 -8.46 4.33
C ASN A 186 14.05 -8.70 2.81
N PRO A 187 15.22 -8.75 2.15
CA PRO A 187 15.31 -8.70 0.68
C PRO A 187 14.68 -9.92 -0.01
N GLU A 188 14.53 -11.05 0.69
CA GLU A 188 13.92 -12.26 0.15
C GLU A 188 12.39 -12.27 0.25
N ARG A 189 11.82 -11.42 1.13
CA ARG A 189 10.39 -11.44 1.44
C ARG A 189 9.66 -10.17 1.04
N LEU A 190 10.37 -9.03 0.99
CA LEU A 190 9.79 -7.73 0.72
C LEU A 190 10.43 -7.06 -0.48
N ARG A 191 9.58 -6.36 -1.24
CA ARG A 191 9.94 -5.32 -2.19
C ARG A 191 9.18 -4.04 -1.86
N TYR A 192 9.84 -2.91 -2.05
CA TYR A 192 9.22 -1.60 -2.00
C TYR A 192 9.34 -0.91 -3.35
N HIS A 193 8.26 -0.29 -3.80
CA HIS A 193 8.24 0.42 -5.06
C HIS A 193 7.45 1.71 -4.97
N VAL A 194 8.02 2.81 -5.49
CA VAL A 194 7.30 4.06 -5.71
C VAL A 194 6.83 4.10 -7.16
N MET A 195 5.52 4.10 -7.36
CA MET A 195 4.89 4.24 -8.66
C MET A 195 4.68 5.73 -8.95
N PHE A 196 5.39 6.26 -9.95
CA PHE A 196 5.16 7.61 -10.45
C PHE A 196 4.12 7.54 -11.58
N ALA A 197 3.02 8.26 -11.44
CA ALA A 197 1.79 8.01 -12.18
C ALA A 197 1.57 8.91 -13.41
N ASP A 198 2.34 10.01 -13.57
CA ASP A 198 2.00 11.07 -14.52
C ASP A 198 2.82 11.03 -15.82
N THR A 199 3.97 10.32 -15.92
CA THR A 199 4.92 10.44 -17.01
C THR A 199 5.54 9.11 -17.51
N ALA A 200 6.68 9.21 -18.20
CA ALA A 200 7.48 8.10 -18.71
C ALA A 200 7.88 7.04 -17.67
N LEU A 201 7.96 7.42 -16.38
CA LEU A 201 8.24 6.48 -15.29
C LEU A 201 7.08 5.53 -15.00
N HIS A 202 5.87 5.87 -15.46
CA HIS A 202 4.68 5.02 -15.29
C HIS A 202 4.87 3.64 -15.93
N ASP A 203 5.41 3.56 -17.15
CA ASP A 203 5.64 2.27 -17.82
C ASP A 203 6.77 1.47 -17.15
N GLU A 204 7.81 2.11 -16.65
CA GLU A 204 8.87 1.48 -15.88
C GLU A 204 8.34 0.96 -14.53
N GLY A 205 7.55 1.77 -13.83
CA GLY A 205 6.90 1.38 -12.59
C GLY A 205 5.96 0.18 -12.79
N LYS A 206 5.15 0.21 -13.84
CA LYS A 206 4.28 -0.92 -14.22
C LYS A 206 5.08 -2.19 -14.52
N LYS A 207 6.24 -2.06 -15.16
CA LYS A 207 7.13 -3.20 -15.41
C LYS A 207 7.60 -3.81 -14.09
N THR A 208 8.03 -3.01 -13.13
CA THR A 208 8.51 -3.47 -11.82
C THR A 208 7.42 -4.26 -11.08
N VAL A 209 6.21 -3.74 -11.03
CA VAL A 209 5.06 -4.43 -10.40
C VAL A 209 4.71 -5.72 -11.14
N ARG A 210 4.69 -5.69 -12.48
CA ARG A 210 4.46 -6.88 -13.30
C ARG A 210 5.52 -7.95 -13.06
N ASP A 211 6.79 -7.59 -13.07
CA ASP A 211 7.90 -8.51 -12.84
C ASP A 211 7.81 -9.13 -11.43
N PHE A 212 7.39 -8.37 -10.43
CA PHE A 212 7.13 -8.92 -9.10
C PHE A 212 5.96 -9.93 -9.11
N ILE A 213 4.85 -9.61 -9.76
CA ILE A 213 3.67 -10.49 -9.81
C ILE A 213 3.97 -11.79 -10.55
N LEU A 214 4.72 -11.73 -11.64
CA LEU A 214 4.99 -12.88 -12.50
C LEU A 214 6.16 -13.77 -12.02
N GLY A 215 6.99 -13.29 -11.09
CA GLY A 215 8.10 -14.05 -10.50
C GLY A 215 9.40 -13.85 -11.15
#